data_eba3429e33c9bc35a2dd2808e75f5f66
#
_entry.id   eba3429e33c9bc35a2dd2808e75f5f66
#
_cell.length_a   1.000
_cell.length_b   1.000
_cell.length_c   1.000
_cell.angle_alpha   90.00
_cell.angle_beta   90.00
_cell.angle_gamma   90.00
#
_symmetry.space_group_name_H-M   'P 1'
#
loop_
_entity.id
_entity.type
_entity.pdbx_description
1 polymer ?
#
loop_
_entity_poly.entity_id
_entity_poly.type
_entity_poly.pdbx_seq_one_letter_code
_entity_poly.pdbx_strand_id
1 'polypeptide(L)'
;MDEQEARQLTLRYLSGIITRDEEQRLFAFIEEDESHKAMFRDWEEQWTRSSRLNPSANSAWELLEPMLQDEETSRPNLHIWRKVAAVAAVVLLLFGTALATWHVATKRPEQFYALTAPMGSTSRLTLPDGSVVWLNAGSTLRYSTNFSVDNRNVELRGEGYFEVAKHDGNDFTVKTTGYDVTVKGTKFDVSAYDDDPVVSTSLIQGKVIISQGKTTMEMKPGETVTLDKATGSLTKTVTADTPNAWTMNSADFNEIRLGDFAKILSRKYGVEIHITSQKVRDIRLAMTLQNRETIEDVLNSLTIVTNTRIVRDGKQIYINER
;
A
#
# COMPACT_ATOMS: atom_id res chain seq x y z
N MET A 1 0.26 -44.35 46.98
CA MET A 1 -0.90 -43.64 47.58
C MET A 1 -1.19 -44.38 48.92
N ASP A 2 -1.52 -43.65 49.97
CA ASP A 2 -1.88 -44.31 51.23
C ASP A 2 -3.37 -44.72 51.23
N GLU A 3 -3.70 -45.63 52.20
CA GLU A 3 -5.06 -46.19 52.28
C GLU A 3 -6.15 -45.14 52.59
N GLN A 4 -5.81 -44.07 53.35
CA GLN A 4 -6.75 -43.01 53.67
C GLN A 4 -7.05 -42.13 52.42
N GLU A 5 -6.03 -41.81 51.64
CA GLU A 5 -6.16 -41.08 50.38
C GLU A 5 -6.97 -41.89 49.35
N ALA A 6 -6.68 -43.20 49.24
CA ALA A 6 -7.42 -44.10 48.36
C ALA A 6 -8.90 -44.19 48.72
N ARG A 7 -9.23 -44.24 50.02
CA ARG A 7 -10.61 -44.25 50.51
C ARG A 7 -11.36 -42.95 50.22
N GLN A 8 -10.70 -41.80 50.36
CA GLN A 8 -11.30 -40.50 50.00
C GLN A 8 -11.58 -40.39 48.49
N LEU A 9 -10.65 -40.83 47.66
CA LEU A 9 -10.84 -40.86 46.21
C LEU A 9 -11.97 -41.80 45.79
N THR A 10 -12.09 -42.98 46.47
CA THR A 10 -13.19 -43.91 46.24
C THR A 10 -14.55 -43.28 46.59
N LEU A 11 -14.65 -42.56 47.70
CA LEU A 11 -15.90 -41.85 48.05
C LEU A 11 -16.25 -40.75 47.05
N ARG A 12 -15.28 -40.02 46.55
CA ARG A 12 -15.49 -39.01 45.49
C ARG A 12 -15.88 -39.66 44.17
N TYR A 13 -15.28 -40.81 43.81
CA TYR A 13 -15.66 -41.59 42.64
C TYR A 13 -17.10 -42.06 42.70
N LEU A 14 -17.49 -42.69 43.81
CA LEU A 14 -18.86 -43.18 44.00
C LEU A 14 -19.91 -42.08 44.11
N SER A 15 -19.49 -40.88 44.50
CA SER A 15 -20.34 -39.67 44.54
C SER A 15 -20.42 -38.91 43.20
N GLY A 16 -19.65 -39.32 42.20
CA GLY A 16 -19.62 -38.67 40.88
C GLY A 16 -18.92 -37.31 40.83
N ILE A 17 -18.13 -36.95 41.85
CA ILE A 17 -17.44 -35.66 41.99
C ILE A 17 -15.92 -35.73 41.86
N ILE A 18 -15.42 -36.81 41.28
CA ILE A 18 -13.98 -37.03 41.07
C ILE A 18 -13.47 -36.34 39.80
N THR A 19 -12.25 -35.82 39.84
CA THR A 19 -11.59 -35.28 38.64
C THR A 19 -10.89 -36.38 37.86
N ARG A 20 -10.59 -36.14 36.57
CA ARG A 20 -9.95 -37.14 35.68
C ARG A 20 -8.58 -37.59 36.16
N ASP A 21 -7.80 -36.70 36.74
CA ASP A 21 -6.47 -36.99 37.30
C ASP A 21 -6.58 -37.83 38.57
N GLU A 22 -7.55 -37.52 39.43
CA GLU A 22 -7.83 -38.30 40.67
C GLU A 22 -8.33 -39.67 40.32
N GLU A 23 -9.16 -39.83 39.31
CA GLU A 23 -9.68 -41.10 38.81
C GLU A 23 -8.52 -41.99 38.31
N GLN A 24 -7.62 -41.43 37.50
CA GLN A 24 -6.43 -42.19 37.04
C GLN A 24 -5.55 -42.67 38.21
N ARG A 25 -5.34 -41.82 39.23
CA ARG A 25 -4.56 -42.19 40.41
C ARG A 25 -5.25 -43.28 41.22
N LEU A 26 -6.56 -43.22 41.34
CA LEU A 26 -7.35 -44.24 42.05
C LEU A 26 -7.26 -45.58 41.30
N PHE A 27 -7.47 -45.61 39.98
CA PHE A 27 -7.39 -46.85 39.22
C PHE A 27 -5.98 -47.42 39.17
N ALA A 28 -4.94 -46.62 39.11
CA ALA A 28 -3.57 -47.06 39.21
C ALA A 28 -3.27 -47.76 40.56
N PHE A 29 -3.81 -47.22 41.65
CA PHE A 29 -3.69 -47.84 42.97
C PHE A 29 -4.45 -49.21 43.08
N ILE A 30 -5.66 -49.29 42.51
CA ILE A 30 -6.48 -50.46 42.47
C ILE A 30 -5.79 -51.59 41.66
N GLU A 31 -5.11 -51.25 40.57
CA GLU A 31 -4.45 -52.19 39.69
C GLU A 31 -3.09 -52.71 40.24
N GLU A 32 -2.50 -52.00 41.20
CA GLU A 32 -1.18 -52.30 41.77
C GLU A 32 -1.14 -53.65 42.58
N ASP A 33 -2.22 -53.99 43.29
CA ASP A 33 -2.31 -55.21 44.09
C ASP A 33 -3.74 -55.77 44.19
N GLU A 34 -3.90 -57.04 44.22
CA GLU A 34 -5.19 -57.73 44.46
C GLU A 34 -5.82 -57.37 45.81
N SER A 35 -5.04 -57.03 46.84
CA SER A 35 -5.53 -56.56 48.14
C SER A 35 -6.25 -55.17 47.97
N HIS A 36 -5.75 -54.32 47.12
CA HIS A 36 -6.38 -52.99 46.84
C HIS A 36 -7.73 -53.16 46.16
N LYS A 37 -7.87 -54.09 45.24
CA LYS A 37 -9.15 -54.43 44.61
C LYS A 37 -10.17 -54.96 45.61
N ALA A 38 -9.72 -55.76 46.59
CA ALA A 38 -10.60 -56.23 47.64
C ALA A 38 -11.07 -55.09 48.54
N MET A 39 -10.18 -54.15 48.90
CA MET A 39 -10.51 -52.94 49.66
C MET A 39 -11.50 -52.04 48.94
N PHE A 40 -11.28 -51.80 47.65
CA PHE A 40 -12.19 -51.00 46.87
C PHE A 40 -13.61 -51.59 46.82
N ARG A 41 -13.73 -52.93 46.63
CA ARG A 41 -15.04 -53.59 46.65
C ARG A 41 -15.72 -53.53 48.03
N ASP A 42 -14.96 -53.61 49.14
CA ASP A 42 -15.53 -53.42 50.46
C ASP A 42 -16.06 -52.04 50.72
N TRP A 43 -15.32 -50.98 50.25
CA TRP A 43 -15.76 -49.62 50.34
C TRP A 43 -16.98 -49.31 49.44
N GLU A 44 -17.07 -49.88 48.24
CA GLU A 44 -18.21 -49.79 47.33
C GLU A 44 -19.45 -50.43 47.96
N GLU A 45 -19.28 -51.62 48.63
CA GLU A 45 -20.38 -52.30 49.31
C GLU A 45 -20.88 -51.49 50.53
N GLN A 46 -19.96 -50.93 51.32
CA GLN A 46 -20.29 -50.07 52.45
C GLN A 46 -21.04 -48.82 51.99
N TRP A 47 -20.59 -48.20 50.90
CA TRP A 47 -21.24 -47.03 50.29
C TRP A 47 -22.68 -47.36 49.83
N THR A 48 -22.85 -48.45 49.12
CA THR A 48 -24.14 -48.93 48.63
C THR A 48 -25.10 -49.26 49.79
N ARG A 49 -24.64 -49.83 50.90
CA ARG A 49 -25.43 -50.04 52.09
C ARG A 49 -25.82 -48.68 52.75
N SER A 50 -24.90 -47.80 52.90
CA SER A 50 -25.17 -46.46 53.51
C SER A 50 -26.10 -45.60 52.68
N SER A 51 -26.01 -45.67 51.37
CA SER A 51 -26.90 -44.93 50.43
C SER A 51 -28.31 -45.47 50.45
N ARG A 52 -28.53 -46.75 50.71
CA ARG A 52 -29.86 -47.39 50.91
C ARG A 52 -30.51 -47.03 52.25
N LEU A 53 -29.72 -46.60 53.24
CA LEU A 53 -30.20 -46.28 54.60
C LEU A 53 -30.47 -44.77 54.78
N ASN A 54 -30.21 -43.97 53.79
CA ASN A 54 -30.41 -42.53 53.89
C ASN A 54 -31.51 -42.05 52.88
N PRO A 55 -32.75 -41.99 53.32
CA PRO A 55 -33.89 -41.65 52.47
C PRO A 55 -33.93 -40.15 52.07
N SER A 56 -32.91 -39.35 52.45
CA SER A 56 -32.87 -37.90 52.20
C SER A 56 -32.75 -37.53 50.74
N ALA A 57 -32.25 -38.41 49.87
CA ALA A 57 -32.17 -38.14 48.43
C ALA A 57 -33.56 -38.24 47.75
N ASN A 58 -34.41 -39.22 48.18
CA ASN A 58 -35.75 -39.34 47.63
C ASN A 58 -36.71 -38.26 48.19
N SER A 59 -36.51 -37.82 49.45
CA SER A 59 -37.32 -36.72 50.02
C SER A 59 -36.94 -35.35 49.47
N ALA A 60 -35.67 -35.15 49.02
CA ALA A 60 -35.29 -33.95 48.31
C ALA A 60 -35.86 -33.90 46.89
N TRP A 61 -36.04 -35.05 46.25
CA TRP A 61 -36.67 -35.14 44.91
C TRP A 61 -38.17 -34.94 44.99
N GLU A 62 -38.85 -35.49 46.00
CA GLU A 62 -40.29 -35.23 46.27
C GLU A 62 -40.60 -33.78 46.64
N LEU A 63 -39.65 -33.02 47.22
CA LEU A 63 -39.76 -31.59 47.49
C LEU A 63 -39.47 -30.74 46.27
N LEU A 64 -38.69 -31.22 45.31
CA LEU A 64 -38.36 -30.52 44.08
C LEU A 64 -39.38 -30.75 42.96
N GLU A 65 -40.04 -31.93 42.95
CA GLU A 65 -41.02 -32.25 41.90
C GLU A 65 -42.18 -31.26 41.79
N PRO A 66 -42.80 -30.73 42.90
CA PRO A 66 -43.78 -29.66 42.82
C PRO A 66 -43.21 -28.31 42.31
N MET A 67 -41.91 -28.04 42.60
CA MET A 67 -41.25 -26.81 42.12
C MET A 67 -40.92 -26.84 40.62
N LEU A 68 -40.74 -28.04 40.06
CA LEU A 68 -40.52 -28.25 38.62
C LEU A 68 -41.83 -28.33 37.83
N GLN A 69 -42.94 -28.71 38.49
CA GLN A 69 -44.28 -28.74 37.83
C GLN A 69 -44.92 -27.35 37.67
N ASP A 70 -44.50 -26.36 38.47
CA ASP A 70 -44.96 -24.98 38.32
C ASP A 70 -44.38 -24.23 37.13
N GLU A 71 -43.40 -24.81 36.40
CA GLU A 71 -42.86 -24.19 35.17
C GLU A 71 -43.71 -24.45 33.91
N GLU A 72 -44.72 -25.30 33.94
CA GLU A 72 -45.53 -25.60 32.72
C GLU A 72 -46.63 -24.59 32.41
N THR A 73 -46.80 -23.53 33.20
CA THR A 73 -47.83 -22.51 32.90
C THR A 73 -47.35 -21.09 32.74
N SER A 74 -46.07 -20.84 32.84
CA SER A 74 -45.48 -19.57 32.40
C SER A 74 -45.25 -19.58 30.89
N ARG A 75 -46.33 -19.47 30.10
CA ARG A 75 -46.17 -19.06 28.70
C ARG A 75 -45.39 -17.74 28.73
N PRO A 76 -44.16 -17.68 28.13
CA PRO A 76 -43.40 -16.46 28.11
C PRO A 76 -44.30 -15.41 27.49
N ASN A 77 -44.52 -14.30 28.22
CA ASN A 77 -45.43 -13.25 27.80
C ASN A 77 -44.90 -12.70 26.48
N LEU A 78 -45.33 -13.24 25.34
CA LEU A 78 -44.85 -12.96 23.98
C LEU A 78 -44.88 -11.46 23.74
N HIS A 79 -45.69 -10.74 24.49
CA HIS A 79 -45.83 -9.30 24.41
C HIS A 79 -44.61 -8.56 25.01
N ILE A 80 -44.02 -9.11 26.09
CA ILE A 80 -42.80 -8.55 26.71
C ILE A 80 -41.61 -8.84 25.81
N TRP A 81 -41.47 -10.06 25.29
CA TRP A 81 -40.40 -10.43 24.36
C TRP A 81 -40.45 -9.63 23.05
N ARG A 82 -41.67 -9.36 22.53
CA ARG A 82 -41.84 -8.48 21.35
C ARG A 82 -41.43 -7.04 21.66
N LYS A 83 -41.69 -6.51 22.85
CA LYS A 83 -41.22 -5.17 23.27
C LYS A 83 -39.70 -5.15 23.44
N VAL A 84 -39.11 -6.16 24.08
CA VAL A 84 -37.64 -6.28 24.22
C VAL A 84 -36.97 -6.42 22.86
N ALA A 85 -37.52 -7.26 21.97
CA ALA A 85 -37.01 -7.40 20.62
C ALA A 85 -37.12 -6.10 19.80
N ALA A 86 -38.22 -5.35 19.96
CA ALA A 86 -38.38 -4.06 19.30
C ALA A 86 -37.38 -3.01 19.81
N VAL A 87 -37.14 -2.95 21.13
CA VAL A 87 -36.13 -2.06 21.72
C VAL A 87 -34.70 -2.47 21.27
N ALA A 88 -34.41 -3.77 21.28
CA ALA A 88 -33.11 -4.28 20.79
C ALA A 88 -32.90 -3.96 19.31
N ALA A 89 -33.94 -4.09 18.47
CA ALA A 89 -33.87 -3.72 17.06
C ALA A 89 -33.58 -2.23 16.84
N VAL A 90 -34.24 -1.35 17.64
CA VAL A 90 -34.00 0.10 17.59
C VAL A 90 -32.57 0.43 18.04
N VAL A 91 -32.08 -0.20 19.12
CA VAL A 91 -30.70 0.01 19.60
C VAL A 91 -29.69 -0.47 18.55
N LEU A 92 -29.90 -1.62 17.93
CA LEU A 92 -29.04 -2.13 16.85
C LEU A 92 -29.08 -1.20 15.61
N LEU A 93 -30.24 -0.66 15.27
CA LEU A 93 -30.42 0.30 14.20
C LEU A 93 -29.67 1.62 14.50
N LEU A 94 -29.78 2.14 15.70
CA LEU A 94 -29.07 3.35 16.13
C LEU A 94 -27.57 3.11 16.20
N PHE A 95 -27.13 1.97 16.69
CA PHE A 95 -25.71 1.61 16.73
C PHE A 95 -25.14 1.37 15.32
N GLY A 96 -25.90 0.68 14.47
CA GLY A 96 -25.53 0.47 13.06
C GLY A 96 -25.44 1.77 12.27
N THR A 97 -26.42 2.69 12.46
CA THR A 97 -26.37 4.02 11.82
C THR A 97 -25.24 4.89 12.38
N ALA A 98 -24.98 4.83 13.69
CA ALA A 98 -23.86 5.53 14.31
C ALA A 98 -22.50 5.01 13.78
N LEU A 99 -22.33 3.71 13.66
CA LEU A 99 -21.13 3.10 13.06
C LEU A 99 -20.99 3.45 11.57
N ALA A 100 -22.10 3.41 10.81
CA ALA A 100 -22.09 3.77 9.40
C ALA A 100 -21.75 5.26 9.20
N THR A 101 -22.37 6.15 9.99
CA THR A 101 -22.07 7.60 9.95
C THR A 101 -20.65 7.89 10.42
N TRP A 102 -20.16 7.19 11.45
CA TRP A 102 -18.75 7.29 11.88
C TRP A 102 -17.81 6.88 10.75
N HIS A 103 -18.08 5.75 10.10
CA HIS A 103 -17.24 5.24 8.99
C HIS A 103 -17.26 6.15 7.75
N VAL A 104 -18.41 6.75 7.44
CA VAL A 104 -18.54 7.74 6.35
C VAL A 104 -17.92 9.09 6.72
N ALA A 105 -18.12 9.56 7.96
CA ALA A 105 -17.60 10.84 8.44
C ALA A 105 -16.06 10.82 8.64
N THR A 106 -15.48 9.66 8.91
CA THR A 106 -14.01 9.50 9.03
C THR A 106 -13.31 9.40 7.68
N LYS A 107 -14.03 9.10 6.59
CA LYS A 107 -13.49 9.19 5.23
C LYS A 107 -13.45 10.65 4.80
N ARG A 108 -12.44 11.39 5.26
CA ARG A 108 -12.17 12.72 4.70
C ARG A 108 -11.94 12.55 3.19
N PRO A 109 -12.58 13.39 2.34
CA PRO A 109 -12.26 13.36 0.91
C PRO A 109 -10.75 13.57 0.75
N GLU A 110 -10.11 12.69 0.01
CA GLU A 110 -8.68 12.77 -0.26
C GLU A 110 -8.42 14.08 -1.01
N GLN A 111 -7.74 14.99 -0.36
CA GLN A 111 -7.30 16.23 -0.98
C GLN A 111 -5.91 16.03 -1.57
N PHE A 112 -5.59 16.80 -2.60
CA PHE A 112 -4.32 16.70 -3.28
C PHE A 112 -3.61 18.05 -3.27
N TYR A 113 -2.31 17.98 -3.03
CA TYR A 113 -1.40 19.09 -3.33
C TYR A 113 -0.88 18.92 -4.75
N ALA A 114 -0.75 20.02 -5.47
CA ALA A 114 -0.11 20.07 -6.78
C ALA A 114 0.97 21.14 -6.77
N LEU A 115 2.17 20.77 -7.17
CA LEU A 115 3.27 21.70 -7.42
C LEU A 115 3.58 21.69 -8.92
N THR A 116 3.60 22.88 -9.52
CA THR A 116 3.94 23.05 -10.94
C THR A 116 5.21 23.88 -11.05
N ALA A 117 6.18 23.39 -11.81
CA ALA A 117 7.31 24.17 -12.30
C ALA A 117 6.89 24.88 -13.60
N PRO A 118 6.86 26.22 -13.64
CA PRO A 118 6.49 26.94 -14.85
C PRO A 118 7.46 26.66 -15.99
N MET A 119 7.03 26.96 -17.22
CA MET A 119 7.93 26.97 -18.36
C MET A 119 9.08 27.97 -18.12
N GLY A 120 10.29 27.59 -18.46
CA GLY A 120 11.49 28.41 -18.22
C GLY A 120 12.06 28.34 -16.80
N SER A 121 11.51 27.49 -15.94
CA SER A 121 11.95 27.40 -14.54
C SER A 121 11.91 25.97 -14.04
N THR A 122 12.77 25.64 -13.09
CA THR A 122 12.74 24.40 -12.33
C THR A 122 12.22 24.65 -10.92
N SER A 123 11.67 23.64 -10.26
CA SER A 123 11.22 23.73 -8.89
C SER A 123 11.78 22.57 -8.07
N ARG A 124 12.08 22.83 -6.80
CA ARG A 124 12.52 21.80 -5.84
C ARG A 124 11.58 21.78 -4.66
N LEU A 125 11.17 20.57 -4.24
CA LEU A 125 10.39 20.39 -3.02
C LEU A 125 10.92 19.22 -2.20
N THR A 126 10.65 19.28 -0.90
CA THR A 126 10.82 18.14 0.00
C THR A 126 9.44 17.64 0.38
N LEU A 127 9.19 16.36 0.14
CA LEU A 127 7.95 15.67 0.49
C LEU A 127 7.87 15.36 1.99
N PRO A 128 6.68 15.10 2.54
CA PRO A 128 6.52 14.80 3.97
C PRO A 128 7.31 13.59 4.49
N ASP A 129 7.68 12.65 3.61
CA ASP A 129 8.51 11.47 3.93
C ASP A 129 10.02 11.75 3.93
N GLY A 130 10.43 13.01 3.68
CA GLY A 130 11.83 13.42 3.55
C GLY A 130 12.42 13.22 2.15
N SER A 131 11.68 12.66 1.19
CA SER A 131 12.12 12.57 -0.20
C SER A 131 12.23 13.94 -0.84
N VAL A 132 13.22 14.12 -1.70
CA VAL A 132 13.44 15.39 -2.42
C VAL A 132 13.15 15.18 -3.89
N VAL A 133 12.40 16.10 -4.47
CA VAL A 133 12.02 16.09 -5.89
C VAL A 133 12.42 17.39 -6.53
N TRP A 134 13.11 17.32 -7.66
CA TRP A 134 13.32 18.43 -8.58
C TRP A 134 12.36 18.26 -9.76
N LEU A 135 11.61 19.27 -10.10
CA LEU A 135 10.72 19.30 -11.26
C LEU A 135 11.35 20.15 -12.34
N ASN A 136 11.46 19.61 -13.54
CA ASN A 136 11.90 20.34 -14.70
C ASN A 136 10.79 21.27 -15.23
N ALA A 137 11.14 22.18 -16.11
CA ALA A 137 10.23 23.18 -16.67
C ALA A 137 8.98 22.54 -17.30
N GLY A 138 7.82 23.11 -17.05
CA GLY A 138 6.52 22.62 -17.54
C GLY A 138 6.01 21.37 -16.85
N SER A 139 6.61 20.94 -15.72
CA SER A 139 6.23 19.73 -15.00
C SER A 139 5.31 19.99 -13.83
N THR A 140 4.48 19.01 -13.50
CA THR A 140 3.58 19.04 -12.36
C THR A 140 3.70 17.74 -11.56
N LEU A 141 3.88 17.88 -10.25
CA LEU A 141 3.81 16.78 -9.29
C LEU A 141 2.56 16.94 -8.45
N ARG A 142 1.81 15.85 -8.27
CA ARG A 142 0.62 15.79 -7.44
C ARG A 142 0.73 14.67 -6.44
N TYR A 143 0.36 14.92 -5.18
CA TYR A 143 0.31 13.91 -4.13
C TYR A 143 -0.82 14.21 -3.13
N SER A 144 -1.31 13.17 -2.45
CA SER A 144 -2.44 13.32 -1.54
C SER A 144 -2.05 13.90 -0.19
N THR A 145 -3.02 14.45 0.56
CA THR A 145 -2.85 14.88 1.94
C THR A 145 -2.51 13.73 2.89
N ASN A 146 -2.81 12.48 2.48
CA ASN A 146 -2.49 11.25 3.21
C ASN A 146 -1.14 10.64 2.81
N PHE A 147 -0.37 11.34 1.97
CA PHE A 147 0.99 10.93 1.61
C PHE A 147 1.85 10.76 2.86
N SER A 148 2.65 9.71 2.91
CA SER A 148 3.49 9.29 4.05
C SER A 148 2.73 8.72 5.26
N VAL A 149 1.39 8.77 5.29
CA VAL A 149 0.55 8.14 6.33
C VAL A 149 0.00 6.81 5.80
N ASP A 150 -0.77 6.85 4.71
CA ASP A 150 -1.44 5.69 4.14
C ASP A 150 -0.71 5.15 2.91
N ASN A 151 -0.02 6.02 2.18
CA ASN A 151 0.66 5.68 0.95
C ASN A 151 1.83 6.63 0.67
N ARG A 152 2.67 6.27 -0.30
CA ARG A 152 3.75 7.10 -0.83
C ARG A 152 3.63 7.25 -2.35
N ASN A 153 2.41 7.55 -2.82
CA ASN A 153 2.11 7.70 -4.23
C ASN A 153 2.15 9.16 -4.65
N VAL A 154 2.83 9.43 -5.74
CA VAL A 154 2.83 10.72 -6.43
C VAL A 154 2.45 10.53 -7.89
N GLU A 155 1.81 11.52 -8.49
CA GLU A 155 1.49 11.58 -9.91
C GLU A 155 2.40 12.60 -10.57
N LEU A 156 3.13 12.21 -11.62
CA LEU A 156 4.01 13.08 -12.37
C LEU A 156 3.48 13.31 -13.79
N ARG A 157 3.41 14.57 -14.20
CA ARG A 157 3.31 14.99 -15.59
C ARG A 157 4.51 15.89 -15.90
N GLY A 158 5.25 15.57 -16.95
CA GLY A 158 6.51 16.22 -17.25
C GLY A 158 7.71 15.44 -16.72
N GLU A 159 8.76 16.11 -16.29
CA GLU A 159 10.03 15.49 -15.88
C GLU A 159 10.38 15.83 -14.45
N GLY A 160 10.83 14.81 -13.72
CA GLY A 160 11.24 14.93 -12.34
C GLY A 160 12.41 14.04 -11.98
N TYR A 161 13.38 14.60 -11.28
CA TYR A 161 14.46 13.88 -10.63
C TYR A 161 14.10 13.66 -9.16
N PHE A 162 14.23 12.42 -8.70
CA PHE A 162 13.81 11.97 -7.39
C PHE A 162 15.00 11.46 -6.57
N GLU A 163 15.15 11.94 -5.35
CA GLU A 163 15.96 11.35 -4.31
C GLU A 163 15.03 10.85 -3.20
N VAL A 164 14.61 9.59 -3.32
CA VAL A 164 13.64 9.00 -2.43
C VAL A 164 14.30 8.54 -1.14
N ALA A 165 13.78 8.99 0.00
CA ALA A 165 14.21 8.57 1.31
C ALA A 165 13.90 7.08 1.52
N LYS A 166 14.83 6.34 2.13
CA LYS A 166 14.59 4.96 2.56
C LYS A 166 13.54 4.92 3.66
N HIS A 167 12.57 4.04 3.52
CA HIS A 167 11.51 3.87 4.49
C HIS A 167 11.14 2.38 4.60
N ASP A 168 10.99 1.88 5.83
CA ASP A 168 10.69 0.46 6.10
C ASP A 168 9.20 0.10 5.96
N GLY A 169 8.37 1.03 5.49
CA GLY A 169 6.94 0.85 5.27
C GLY A 169 6.58 0.73 3.80
N ASN A 170 5.63 1.57 3.36
CA ASN A 170 5.10 1.57 1.99
C ASN A 170 6.16 1.95 0.97
N ASP A 171 6.14 1.27 -0.18
CA ASP A 171 6.96 1.61 -1.34
C ASP A 171 6.57 3.00 -1.87
N PHE A 172 7.54 3.73 -2.43
CA PHE A 172 7.30 5.00 -3.11
C PHE A 172 6.96 4.72 -4.57
N THR A 173 5.84 5.26 -5.05
CA THR A 173 5.39 5.04 -6.43
C THR A 173 5.17 6.37 -7.15
N VAL A 174 5.85 6.53 -8.29
CA VAL A 174 5.57 7.61 -9.25
C VAL A 174 4.65 7.08 -10.33
N LYS A 175 3.44 7.60 -10.38
CA LYS A 175 2.46 7.31 -11.43
C LYS A 175 2.66 8.26 -12.60
N THR A 176 2.75 7.71 -13.80
CA THR A 176 2.84 8.48 -15.06
C THR A 176 1.71 8.08 -16.00
N THR A 177 1.60 8.76 -17.14
CA THR A 177 0.64 8.39 -18.20
C THR A 177 0.99 7.08 -18.91
N GLY A 178 2.21 6.54 -18.72
CA GLY A 178 2.69 5.35 -19.43
C GLY A 178 2.81 4.11 -18.56
N TYR A 179 3.40 4.25 -17.39
CA TYR A 179 3.69 3.19 -16.44
C TYR A 179 3.90 3.74 -15.03
N ASP A 180 3.87 2.87 -14.06
CA ASP A 180 4.19 3.19 -12.67
C ASP A 180 5.66 2.84 -12.37
N VAL A 181 6.33 3.69 -11.59
CA VAL A 181 7.71 3.54 -11.14
C VAL A 181 7.72 3.33 -9.63
N THR A 182 8.09 2.14 -9.18
CA THR A 182 8.07 1.77 -7.75
C THR A 182 9.48 1.60 -7.20
N VAL A 183 9.76 2.22 -6.05
CA VAL A 183 11.09 2.25 -5.42
C VAL A 183 10.98 2.19 -3.89
N LYS A 184 12.11 1.85 -3.21
CA LYS A 184 12.21 1.84 -1.72
C LYS A 184 13.14 2.90 -1.14
N GLY A 185 14.05 3.42 -1.93
CA GLY A 185 15.08 4.40 -1.50
C GLY A 185 16.13 4.52 -2.60
N THR A 186 15.87 5.38 -3.56
CA THR A 186 16.45 5.31 -4.90
C THR A 186 16.63 6.72 -5.45
N LYS A 187 17.67 6.92 -6.27
CA LYS A 187 17.87 8.12 -7.07
C LYS A 187 17.62 7.80 -8.53
N PHE A 188 16.67 8.47 -9.14
CA PHE A 188 16.25 8.21 -10.51
C PHE A 188 15.60 9.44 -11.13
N ASP A 189 15.57 9.47 -12.45
CA ASP A 189 14.90 10.49 -13.25
C ASP A 189 13.75 9.87 -14.03
N VAL A 190 12.64 10.60 -14.16
CA VAL A 190 11.47 10.20 -14.94
C VAL A 190 11.06 11.36 -15.85
N SER A 191 11.01 11.11 -17.16
CA SER A 191 10.47 12.02 -18.16
C SER A 191 9.19 11.46 -18.77
N ALA A 192 8.07 12.14 -18.53
CA ALA A 192 6.72 11.73 -18.92
C ALA A 192 5.88 12.93 -19.37
N TYR A 193 6.43 13.77 -20.26
CA TYR A 193 5.67 14.87 -20.88
C TYR A 193 4.60 14.33 -21.82
N ASP A 194 3.42 14.93 -21.79
CA ASP A 194 2.28 14.46 -22.61
C ASP A 194 2.53 14.57 -24.11
N ASP A 195 3.27 15.61 -24.53
CA ASP A 195 3.61 15.92 -25.93
C ASP A 195 4.88 15.23 -26.45
N ASP A 196 5.60 14.47 -25.60
CA ASP A 196 6.73 13.66 -26.04
C ASP A 196 6.28 12.28 -26.52
N PRO A 197 6.97 11.71 -27.54
CA PRO A 197 6.59 10.41 -28.11
C PRO A 197 6.89 9.24 -27.17
N VAL A 198 7.71 9.47 -26.14
CA VAL A 198 8.15 8.44 -25.22
C VAL A 198 7.96 8.85 -23.75
N VAL A 199 7.88 7.86 -22.87
CA VAL A 199 8.10 8.01 -21.42
C VAL A 199 9.38 7.29 -21.09
N SER A 200 10.28 7.91 -20.33
CA SER A 200 11.55 7.30 -19.94
C SER A 200 11.80 7.39 -18.45
N THR A 201 12.47 6.38 -17.92
CA THR A 201 12.96 6.35 -16.53
C THR A 201 14.41 5.90 -16.56
N SER A 202 15.30 6.68 -15.94
CA SER A 202 16.73 6.40 -15.82
C SER A 202 17.12 6.20 -14.37
N LEU A 203 17.78 5.09 -14.06
CA LEU A 203 18.17 4.74 -12.69
C LEU A 203 19.64 5.12 -12.44
N ILE A 204 19.85 5.95 -11.40
CA ILE A 204 21.18 6.42 -10.98
C ILE A 204 21.70 5.59 -9.81
N GLN A 205 20.87 5.36 -8.79
CA GLN A 205 21.27 4.62 -7.60
C GLN A 205 20.08 3.88 -7.00
N GLY A 206 20.29 2.64 -6.57
CA GLY A 206 19.27 1.83 -5.90
C GLY A 206 18.62 0.82 -6.84
N LYS A 207 17.31 0.66 -6.74
CA LYS A 207 16.50 -0.30 -7.50
C LYS A 207 15.18 0.32 -7.90
N VAL A 208 14.76 0.12 -9.14
CA VAL A 208 13.47 0.55 -9.69
C VAL A 208 12.73 -0.66 -10.23
N ILE A 209 11.42 -0.68 -10.02
CA ILE A 209 10.49 -1.59 -10.68
C ILE A 209 9.53 -0.76 -11.52
N ILE A 210 9.54 -0.97 -12.83
CA ILE A 210 8.58 -0.40 -13.77
C ILE A 210 7.39 -1.36 -13.90
N SER A 211 6.16 -0.84 -13.82
CA SER A 211 4.93 -1.64 -13.95
C SER A 211 4.02 -1.04 -15.00
N GLN A 212 3.74 -1.79 -16.09
CA GLN A 212 2.80 -1.43 -17.16
C GLN A 212 1.76 -2.54 -17.30
N GLY A 213 0.57 -2.32 -16.78
CA GLY A 213 -0.47 -3.34 -16.75
C GLY A 213 -0.01 -4.62 -16.00
N LYS A 214 0.16 -5.72 -16.74
CA LYS A 214 0.66 -7.00 -16.18
C LYS A 214 2.16 -7.20 -16.35
N THR A 215 2.83 -6.31 -17.07
CA THR A 215 4.28 -6.39 -17.34
C THR A 215 5.03 -5.65 -16.25
N THR A 216 6.05 -6.29 -15.69
CA THR A 216 6.98 -5.68 -14.74
C THR A 216 8.41 -5.80 -15.24
N MET A 217 9.20 -4.76 -15.04
CA MET A 217 10.62 -4.72 -15.43
C MET A 217 11.45 -4.12 -14.30
N GLU A 218 12.45 -4.87 -13.83
CA GLU A 218 13.41 -4.39 -12.84
C GLU A 218 14.57 -3.68 -13.52
N MET A 219 15.04 -2.57 -12.93
CA MET A 219 16.18 -1.80 -13.40
C MET A 219 17.34 -1.85 -12.41
N LYS A 220 18.55 -1.80 -12.98
CA LYS A 220 19.83 -1.63 -12.26
C LYS A 220 20.39 -0.23 -12.51
N PRO A 221 21.24 0.29 -11.61
CA PRO A 221 21.93 1.56 -11.84
C PRO A 221 22.63 1.61 -13.20
N GLY A 222 22.47 2.73 -13.91
CA GLY A 222 22.98 2.93 -15.27
C GLY A 222 22.04 2.40 -16.36
N GLU A 223 20.85 1.89 -16.03
CA GLU A 223 19.86 1.48 -17.04
C GLU A 223 18.79 2.55 -17.23
N THR A 224 18.28 2.67 -18.46
CA THR A 224 17.12 3.45 -18.84
C THR A 224 16.04 2.55 -19.45
N VAL A 225 14.81 2.69 -18.99
CA VAL A 225 13.63 2.06 -19.58
C VAL A 225 12.86 3.16 -20.32
N THR A 226 12.51 2.89 -21.58
CA THR A 226 11.75 3.78 -22.44
C THR A 226 10.50 3.07 -22.94
N LEU A 227 9.35 3.73 -22.78
CA LEU A 227 8.07 3.35 -23.37
C LEU A 227 7.84 4.19 -24.62
N ASP A 228 7.70 3.58 -25.75
CA ASP A 228 7.16 4.23 -26.96
C ASP A 228 5.63 4.29 -26.84
N LYS A 229 5.08 5.52 -26.83
CA LYS A 229 3.64 5.75 -26.63
C LYS A 229 2.78 5.29 -27.80
N ALA A 230 3.34 5.29 -29.02
CA ALA A 230 2.60 4.88 -30.22
C ALA A 230 2.44 3.38 -30.31
N THR A 231 3.46 2.62 -29.90
CA THR A 231 3.48 1.14 -30.00
C THR A 231 3.16 0.47 -28.68
N GLY A 232 3.29 1.17 -27.53
CA GLY A 232 3.19 0.59 -26.20
C GLY A 232 4.38 -0.30 -25.83
N SER A 233 5.46 -0.27 -26.60
CA SER A 233 6.64 -1.13 -26.41
C SER A 233 7.57 -0.56 -25.36
N LEU A 234 7.97 -1.41 -24.40
CA LEU A 234 9.00 -1.13 -23.40
C LEU A 234 10.35 -1.64 -23.90
N THR A 235 11.36 -0.76 -23.92
CA THR A 235 12.74 -1.10 -24.20
C THR A 235 13.63 -0.73 -23.04
N LYS A 236 14.65 -1.54 -22.78
CA LYS A 236 15.67 -1.28 -21.75
C LYS A 236 17.03 -1.19 -22.36
N THR A 237 17.75 -0.10 -22.05
CA THR A 237 19.10 0.19 -22.57
C THR A 237 20.03 0.55 -21.42
N VAL A 238 21.34 0.42 -21.64
CA VAL A 238 22.34 0.98 -20.72
C VAL A 238 22.54 2.45 -21.08
N THR A 239 22.42 3.33 -20.09
CA THR A 239 22.54 4.77 -20.28
C THR A 239 24.02 5.18 -20.25
N ALA A 240 24.48 5.81 -21.29
CA ALA A 240 25.81 6.43 -21.35
C ALA A 240 25.81 7.86 -20.76
N ASP A 241 24.64 8.50 -20.67
CA ASP A 241 24.48 9.89 -20.27
C ASP A 241 24.15 10.04 -18.78
N THR A 242 24.32 11.25 -18.24
CA THR A 242 23.93 11.60 -16.87
C THR A 242 22.45 12.00 -16.89
N PRO A 243 21.52 11.12 -16.43
CA PRO A 243 20.08 11.32 -16.61
C PRO A 243 19.52 12.59 -15.97
N ASN A 244 20.19 13.08 -14.92
CA ASN A 244 19.83 14.30 -14.21
C ASN A 244 20.70 15.51 -14.63
N ALA A 245 21.29 15.50 -15.82
CA ALA A 245 22.14 16.58 -16.31
C ALA A 245 21.44 17.94 -16.30
N TRP A 246 20.12 17.98 -16.51
CA TRP A 246 19.32 19.20 -16.42
C TRP A 246 19.27 19.81 -15.00
N THR A 247 19.49 19.03 -13.95
CA THR A 247 19.66 19.51 -12.55
C THR A 247 21.08 20.02 -12.28
N MET A 248 22.05 19.59 -13.11
CA MET A 248 23.44 20.03 -13.12
C MET A 248 23.62 21.04 -14.26
N ASN A 249 24.54 21.85 -14.28
CA ASN A 249 24.65 22.98 -15.22
C ASN A 249 25.02 22.59 -16.66
N SER A 250 24.83 21.35 -17.12
CA SER A 250 25.07 20.97 -18.53
C SER A 250 24.17 19.80 -18.96
N ALA A 251 23.80 19.79 -20.24
CA ALA A 251 23.10 18.68 -20.88
C ALA A 251 23.71 18.42 -22.26
N ASP A 252 24.13 17.18 -22.50
CA ASP A 252 24.66 16.72 -23.76
C ASP A 252 23.57 16.01 -24.58
N PHE A 253 23.41 16.42 -25.82
CA PHE A 253 22.47 15.84 -26.76
C PHE A 253 23.24 15.22 -27.92
N ASN A 254 23.09 13.93 -28.11
CA ASN A 254 23.72 13.18 -29.19
C ASN A 254 22.64 12.68 -30.15
N GLU A 255 22.76 13.02 -31.43
CA GLU A 255 21.84 12.58 -32.49
C GLU A 255 20.33 12.89 -32.23
N ILE A 256 20.03 13.94 -31.48
CA ILE A 256 18.65 14.36 -31.22
C ILE A 256 18.02 14.97 -32.49
N ARG A 257 16.73 14.67 -32.73
CA ARG A 257 16.00 15.34 -33.80
C ARG A 257 15.68 16.78 -33.42
N LEU A 258 15.82 17.71 -34.37
CA LEU A 258 15.55 19.14 -34.14
C LEU A 258 14.12 19.39 -33.59
N GLY A 259 13.14 18.61 -34.02
CA GLY A 259 11.79 18.69 -33.49
C GLY A 259 11.68 18.35 -32.00
N ASP A 260 12.43 17.35 -31.53
CA ASP A 260 12.46 16.96 -30.10
C ASP A 260 13.29 17.97 -29.31
N PHE A 261 14.41 18.42 -29.86
CA PHE A 261 15.25 19.45 -29.25
C PHE A 261 14.51 20.78 -29.08
N ALA A 262 13.70 21.19 -30.09
CA ALA A 262 12.87 22.37 -30.02
C ALA A 262 11.88 22.34 -28.85
N LYS A 263 11.29 21.19 -28.51
CA LYS A 263 10.45 21.03 -27.33
C LYS A 263 11.21 21.26 -26.01
N ILE A 264 12.44 20.69 -25.94
CA ILE A 264 13.32 20.88 -24.78
C ILE A 264 13.64 22.38 -24.60
N LEU A 265 14.01 23.06 -25.68
CA LEU A 265 14.29 24.50 -25.67
C LEU A 265 13.05 25.34 -25.31
N SER A 266 11.88 24.95 -25.84
CA SER A 266 10.60 25.63 -25.53
C SER A 266 10.33 25.57 -24.03
N ARG A 267 10.49 24.40 -23.41
CA ARG A 267 10.32 24.22 -21.97
C ARG A 267 11.37 25.00 -21.18
N LYS A 268 12.66 24.83 -21.53
CA LYS A 268 13.80 25.41 -20.81
C LYS A 268 13.80 26.93 -20.81
N TYR A 269 13.44 27.56 -21.92
CA TYR A 269 13.48 29.04 -22.08
C TYR A 269 12.11 29.71 -22.00
N GLY A 270 11.01 28.93 -21.84
CA GLY A 270 9.65 29.47 -21.78
C GLY A 270 9.23 30.15 -23.07
N VAL A 271 9.62 29.61 -24.21
CA VAL A 271 9.31 30.10 -25.59
C VAL A 271 8.50 29.04 -26.35
N GLU A 272 7.87 29.45 -27.44
CA GLU A 272 7.13 28.57 -28.35
C GLU A 272 7.88 28.45 -29.67
N ILE A 273 8.41 27.25 -29.98
CA ILE A 273 9.18 27.00 -31.20
C ILE A 273 8.31 26.24 -32.20
N HIS A 274 8.11 26.84 -33.35
CA HIS A 274 7.31 26.29 -34.45
C HIS A 274 8.24 25.85 -35.59
N ILE A 275 8.12 24.58 -35.99
CA ILE A 275 8.80 24.00 -37.14
C ILE A 275 7.73 23.50 -38.10
N THR A 276 7.61 24.13 -39.28
CA THR A 276 6.57 23.82 -40.26
C THR A 276 6.88 22.58 -41.10
N SER A 277 8.17 22.42 -41.48
CA SER A 277 8.62 21.34 -42.36
C SER A 277 8.99 20.09 -41.57
N GLN A 278 8.45 18.92 -41.99
CA GLN A 278 8.83 17.63 -41.42
C GLN A 278 10.34 17.32 -41.66
N LYS A 279 10.86 17.71 -42.82
CA LYS A 279 12.28 17.56 -43.15
C LYS A 279 13.16 18.29 -42.14
N VAL A 280 12.76 19.53 -41.72
CA VAL A 280 13.48 20.29 -40.70
C VAL A 280 13.35 19.64 -39.32
N ARG A 281 12.17 19.12 -38.97
CA ARG A 281 11.97 18.39 -37.69
C ARG A 281 12.88 17.17 -37.55
N ASP A 282 13.12 16.47 -38.66
CA ASP A 282 13.89 15.23 -38.70
C ASP A 282 15.42 15.45 -38.80
N ILE A 283 15.89 16.69 -38.90
CA ILE A 283 17.33 17.02 -38.86
C ILE A 283 17.89 16.51 -37.52
N ARG A 284 18.92 15.69 -37.57
CA ARG A 284 19.64 15.23 -36.37
C ARG A 284 20.82 16.14 -36.09
N LEU A 285 21.00 16.47 -34.84
CA LEU A 285 22.10 17.32 -34.37
C LEU A 285 22.71 16.78 -33.07
N ALA A 286 23.95 17.13 -32.83
CA ALA A 286 24.62 16.96 -31.55
C ALA A 286 24.91 18.36 -30.98
N MET A 287 24.57 18.58 -29.71
CA MET A 287 24.76 19.86 -29.05
C MET A 287 24.89 19.70 -27.55
N THR A 288 25.79 20.45 -26.94
CA THR A 288 25.92 20.56 -25.48
C THR A 288 25.37 21.91 -25.04
N LEU A 289 24.46 21.91 -24.09
CA LEU A 289 23.96 23.11 -23.40
C LEU A 289 24.62 23.21 -22.00
N GLN A 290 25.26 24.33 -21.70
CA GLN A 290 25.94 24.57 -20.42
C GLN A 290 25.11 25.42 -19.43
N ASN A 291 23.83 25.55 -19.61
CA ASN A 291 22.90 26.34 -18.75
C ASN A 291 23.27 27.82 -18.53
N ARG A 292 24.23 28.37 -19.30
CA ARG A 292 24.65 29.79 -19.26
C ARG A 292 24.24 30.53 -20.53
N GLU A 293 23.91 29.77 -21.58
CA GLU A 293 23.51 30.30 -22.86
C GLU A 293 22.11 30.92 -22.75
N THR A 294 21.96 32.06 -23.44
CA THR A 294 20.66 32.61 -23.72
C THR A 294 19.98 31.82 -24.85
N ILE A 295 18.68 31.97 -25.02
CA ILE A 295 17.98 31.35 -26.17
C ILE A 295 18.56 31.84 -27.48
N GLU A 296 19.00 33.12 -27.56
CA GLU A 296 19.63 33.70 -28.73
C GLU A 296 20.93 32.98 -29.11
N ASP A 297 21.79 32.67 -28.14
CA ASP A 297 23.05 31.95 -28.39
C ASP A 297 22.78 30.56 -28.97
N VAL A 298 21.77 29.86 -28.43
CA VAL A 298 21.34 28.54 -28.92
C VAL A 298 20.76 28.65 -30.35
N LEU A 299 19.90 29.61 -30.61
CA LEU A 299 19.30 29.79 -31.94
C LEU A 299 20.34 30.20 -33.02
N ASN A 300 21.32 31.01 -32.65
CA ASN A 300 22.44 31.35 -33.55
C ASN A 300 23.27 30.10 -33.90
N SER A 301 23.58 29.28 -32.91
CA SER A 301 24.28 28.02 -33.13
C SER A 301 23.45 27.05 -33.99
N LEU A 302 22.15 26.94 -33.76
CA LEU A 302 21.24 26.11 -34.56
C LEU A 302 21.21 26.57 -36.02
N THR A 303 21.15 27.86 -36.26
CA THR A 303 21.16 28.43 -37.64
C THR A 303 22.38 27.99 -38.43
N ILE A 304 23.54 27.93 -37.77
CA ILE A 304 24.80 27.52 -38.40
C ILE A 304 24.81 26.00 -38.66
N VAL A 305 24.42 25.20 -37.63
CA VAL A 305 24.54 23.73 -37.71
C VAL A 305 23.47 23.11 -38.63
N THR A 306 22.25 23.67 -38.63
CA THR A 306 21.14 23.07 -39.38
C THR A 306 20.89 23.74 -40.74
N ASN A 307 21.57 24.83 -41.05
CA ASN A 307 21.36 25.62 -42.25
C ASN A 307 19.87 26.02 -42.45
N THR A 308 19.19 26.35 -41.36
CA THR A 308 17.77 26.78 -41.35
C THR A 308 17.66 28.30 -41.19
N ARG A 309 16.50 28.85 -41.56
CA ARG A 309 16.16 30.24 -41.27
C ARG A 309 15.34 30.30 -40.00
N ILE A 310 15.83 31.01 -39.00
CA ILE A 310 15.15 31.20 -37.72
C ILE A 310 14.65 32.66 -37.63
N VAL A 311 13.38 32.83 -37.31
CA VAL A 311 12.74 34.14 -37.09
C VAL A 311 12.13 34.12 -35.69
N ARG A 312 12.39 35.15 -34.90
CA ARG A 312 11.86 35.32 -33.56
C ARG A 312 10.90 36.53 -33.50
N ASP A 313 9.74 36.34 -32.93
CA ASP A 313 8.79 37.38 -32.59
C ASP A 313 8.36 37.24 -31.13
N GLY A 314 9.01 37.99 -30.27
CA GLY A 314 8.81 37.87 -28.82
C GLY A 314 9.14 36.50 -28.27
N LYS A 315 8.11 35.77 -27.83
CA LYS A 315 8.24 34.36 -27.36
C LYS A 315 8.00 33.32 -28.45
N GLN A 316 7.56 33.73 -29.62
CA GLN A 316 7.32 32.87 -30.78
C GLN A 316 8.60 32.75 -31.61
N ILE A 317 9.01 31.56 -31.94
CA ILE A 317 10.20 31.27 -32.73
C ILE A 317 9.81 30.35 -33.89
N TYR A 318 10.11 30.73 -35.09
CA TYR A 318 9.80 29.99 -36.32
C TYR A 318 11.09 29.48 -36.96
N ILE A 319 11.20 28.15 -37.10
CA ILE A 319 12.34 27.51 -37.77
C ILE A 319 11.85 26.95 -39.12
N ASN A 320 12.38 27.51 -40.21
CA ASN A 320 11.98 27.17 -41.56
C ASN A 320 13.18 26.69 -42.39
N GLU A 321 12.91 26.04 -43.51
CA GLU A 321 13.94 25.77 -44.50
C GLU A 321 14.53 27.11 -45.00
N ARG A 322 15.80 27.07 -45.35
CA ARG A 322 16.52 28.23 -45.90
C ARG A 322 16.25 28.38 -47.39
#